data_31e382e29af31420d9c4f7fff7fe4ca4
#
_entry.id   31e382e29af31420d9c4f7fff7fe4ca4
#
_cell.length_a   1.000
_cell.length_b   1.000
_cell.length_c   1.000
_cell.angle_alpha   90.00
_cell.angle_beta   90.00
_cell.angle_gamma   90.00
#
_symmetry.space_group_name_H-M   'P 1'
#
loop_
_entity.id
_entity.type
_entity.pdbx_description
1 polymer ?
#
loop_
_entity_poly.entity_id
_entity_poly.type
_entity_poly.pdbx_seq_one_letter_code
_entity_poly.pdbx_strand_id
1 'polypeptide(L)'
;VYTEDLETFAQAKKITTGSAIKIMGQFKLTPDGKQPFEIEAKEIIVEGMCDTDYPLQKKRHSLEYLREIPHLRPKANTFYAIFRLRSILSMAIHEFFQSQGFVYVHTPIITGNDGEGAGEMFRATTIDNTEFDKDFFGKEAFLTVTGQLHVEAFCMAFRDVYTFGPAFRAENSHTSRHASEFWMIEPEIAFADLEDDMDLIEDM
;
A
#
# COMPACT_ATOMS: atom_id res chain seq x y z
N VAL A 1 -5.48 31.39 2.15
CA VAL A 1 -6.29 32.57 2.53
C VAL A 1 -6.22 33.57 1.40
N TYR A 2 -7.34 34.19 1.03
CA TYR A 2 -7.41 35.26 0.03
C TYR A 2 -8.41 36.34 0.47
N THR A 3 -8.20 37.58 0.00
CA THR A 3 -9.00 38.74 0.32
C THR A 3 -9.77 39.24 -0.89
N GLU A 4 -10.72 40.16 -0.68
CA GLU A 4 -11.52 40.76 -1.76
C GLU A 4 -10.68 41.62 -2.71
N ASP A 5 -9.52 42.08 -2.26
CA ASP A 5 -8.56 42.84 -3.09
C ASP A 5 -7.81 41.99 -4.11
N LEU A 6 -7.95 40.65 -4.06
CA LEU A 6 -7.33 39.76 -5.00
C LEU A 6 -7.95 39.98 -6.39
N GLU A 7 -7.14 40.26 -7.41
CA GLU A 7 -7.60 40.48 -8.79
C GLU A 7 -8.44 39.30 -9.33
N THR A 8 -8.12 38.05 -8.89
CA THR A 8 -8.84 36.83 -9.27
C THR A 8 -9.93 36.40 -8.28
N PHE A 9 -10.34 37.28 -7.35
CA PHE A 9 -11.29 36.97 -6.29
C PHE A 9 -12.63 36.40 -6.79
N ALA A 10 -13.20 37.02 -7.83
CA ALA A 10 -14.48 36.57 -8.39
C ALA A 10 -14.38 35.14 -8.99
N GLN A 11 -13.22 34.77 -9.49
CA GLN A 11 -12.93 33.44 -10.00
C GLN A 11 -12.69 32.46 -8.84
N ALA A 12 -11.93 32.89 -7.82
CA ALA A 12 -11.66 32.10 -6.63
C ALA A 12 -12.94 31.65 -5.88
N LYS A 13 -13.96 32.50 -5.84
CA LYS A 13 -15.28 32.18 -5.24
C LYS A 13 -16.02 31.03 -5.94
N LYS A 14 -15.72 30.76 -7.19
CA LYS A 14 -16.38 29.72 -8.00
C LYS A 14 -15.68 28.37 -7.88
N ILE A 15 -14.51 28.30 -7.21
CA ILE A 15 -13.73 27.08 -7.09
C ILE A 15 -14.47 26.11 -6.17
N THR A 16 -14.77 24.93 -6.70
CA THR A 16 -15.43 23.83 -6.00
C THR A 16 -14.42 22.85 -5.41
N THR A 17 -14.87 22.04 -4.46
CA THR A 17 -14.06 20.93 -3.91
C THR A 17 -13.66 19.97 -5.02
N GLY A 18 -12.38 19.59 -5.08
CA GLY A 18 -11.85 18.72 -6.12
C GLY A 18 -11.19 19.45 -7.29
N SER A 19 -11.41 20.76 -7.44
CA SER A 19 -10.76 21.56 -8.47
C SER A 19 -9.24 21.60 -8.31
N ALA A 20 -8.52 21.62 -9.41
CA ALA A 20 -7.07 21.78 -9.47
C ALA A 20 -6.71 23.26 -9.60
N ILE A 21 -5.93 23.76 -8.66
CA ILE A 21 -5.52 25.17 -8.64
C ILE A 21 -4.02 25.32 -8.41
N LYS A 22 -3.45 26.37 -8.99
CA LYS A 22 -2.10 26.83 -8.72
C LYS A 22 -2.17 28.15 -7.96
N ILE A 23 -1.47 28.25 -6.85
CA ILE A 23 -1.48 29.46 -6.03
C ILE A 23 -0.06 30.01 -5.95
N MET A 24 0.08 31.29 -6.24
CA MET A 24 1.26 32.08 -5.91
C MET A 24 0.91 33.00 -4.74
N GLY A 25 1.77 33.03 -3.72
CA GLY A 25 1.48 33.81 -2.52
C GLY A 25 2.61 33.78 -1.51
N GLN A 26 2.35 34.41 -0.36
CA GLN A 26 3.26 34.45 0.75
C GLN A 26 2.96 33.35 1.76
N PHE A 27 3.99 32.57 2.10
CA PHE A 27 3.91 31.58 3.15
C PHE A 27 3.94 32.29 4.52
N LYS A 28 2.95 32.00 5.37
CA LYS A 28 2.87 32.53 6.73
C LYS A 28 2.77 31.38 7.74
N LEU A 29 3.57 31.45 8.79
CA LEU A 29 3.42 30.58 9.95
C LEU A 29 2.24 31.06 10.82
N THR A 30 1.40 30.11 11.22
CA THR A 30 0.22 30.35 12.08
C THR A 30 0.25 29.37 13.25
N PRO A 31 1.23 29.49 14.19
CA PRO A 31 1.43 28.51 15.26
C PRO A 31 0.21 28.39 16.19
N ASP A 32 -0.54 29.47 16.38
CA ASP A 32 -1.75 29.50 17.22
C ASP A 32 -3.04 29.20 16.43
N GLY A 33 -2.92 28.92 15.12
CA GLY A 33 -4.06 28.62 14.26
C GLY A 33 -4.43 27.14 14.28
N LYS A 34 -5.54 26.80 13.61
CA LYS A 34 -5.93 25.39 13.37
C LYS A 34 -4.93 24.62 12.49
N GLN A 35 -4.13 25.34 11.73
CA GLN A 35 -3.09 24.81 10.84
C GLN A 35 -1.78 25.52 11.17
N PRO A 36 -0.63 24.84 11.10
CA PRO A 36 0.65 25.41 11.46
C PRO A 36 1.14 26.50 10.50
N PHE A 37 0.58 26.54 9.31
CA PHE A 37 0.90 27.56 8.30
C PHE A 37 -0.27 27.80 7.35
N GLU A 38 -0.22 28.93 6.65
CA GLU A 38 -1.17 29.31 5.59
C GLU A 38 -0.41 29.94 4.41
N ILE A 39 -1.04 29.95 3.26
CA ILE A 39 -0.57 30.70 2.08
C ILE A 39 -1.52 31.88 1.88
N GLU A 40 -1.00 33.09 2.00
CA GLU A 40 -1.72 34.30 1.60
C GLU A 40 -1.59 34.46 0.09
N ALA A 41 -2.69 34.15 -0.61
CA ALA A 41 -2.70 34.12 -2.06
C ALA A 41 -2.59 35.53 -2.66
N LYS A 42 -1.65 35.71 -3.57
CA LYS A 42 -1.52 36.89 -4.45
C LYS A 42 -2.12 36.65 -5.80
N GLU A 43 -2.06 35.40 -6.26
CA GLU A 43 -2.62 34.95 -7.53
C GLU A 43 -3.16 33.54 -7.39
N ILE A 44 -4.31 33.28 -8.00
CA ILE A 44 -4.92 31.94 -8.07
C ILE A 44 -5.23 31.65 -9.53
N ILE A 45 -4.60 30.59 -10.04
CA ILE A 45 -4.83 30.08 -11.39
C ILE A 45 -5.62 28.79 -11.27
N VAL A 46 -6.74 28.69 -11.96
CA VAL A 46 -7.55 27.47 -12.03
C VAL A 46 -7.07 26.64 -13.21
N GLU A 47 -6.42 25.52 -12.91
CA GLU A 47 -5.93 24.55 -13.92
C GLU A 47 -7.06 23.63 -14.38
N GLY A 48 -8.01 23.32 -13.49
CA GLY A 48 -9.18 22.50 -13.80
C GLY A 48 -10.28 22.65 -12.77
N MET A 49 -11.49 22.93 -13.25
CA MET A 49 -12.69 22.97 -12.41
C MET A 49 -13.22 21.57 -12.18
N CYS A 50 -13.76 21.34 -11.01
CA CYS A 50 -14.49 20.12 -10.66
C CYS A 50 -15.97 20.45 -10.46
N ASP A 51 -16.84 19.50 -10.83
CA ASP A 51 -18.27 19.64 -10.62
C ASP A 51 -18.64 19.56 -9.12
N THR A 52 -19.84 19.99 -8.78
CA THR A 52 -20.31 20.04 -7.39
C THR A 52 -20.63 18.67 -6.80
N ASP A 53 -20.72 17.64 -7.61
CA ASP A 53 -20.98 16.23 -7.26
C ASP A 53 -19.72 15.45 -6.89
N TYR A 54 -18.56 16.12 -6.80
CA TYR A 54 -17.31 15.48 -6.41
C TYR A 54 -17.49 14.66 -5.11
N PRO A 55 -17.15 13.35 -5.10
CA PRO A 55 -17.52 12.44 -4.02
C PRO A 55 -16.92 12.80 -2.64
N LEU A 56 -15.70 13.35 -2.61
CA LEU A 56 -15.03 13.74 -1.37
C LEU A 56 -15.37 15.19 -0.99
N GLN A 57 -16.54 15.38 -0.38
CA GLN A 57 -16.97 16.68 0.16
C GLN A 57 -16.36 16.95 1.54
N LYS A 58 -16.44 18.19 2.04
CA LYS A 58 -15.98 18.62 3.36
C LYS A 58 -16.86 18.05 4.49
N LYS A 59 -16.91 16.73 4.60
CA LYS A 59 -17.62 15.99 5.66
C LYS A 59 -16.84 14.73 6.01
N ARG A 60 -17.15 14.13 7.16
CA ARG A 60 -16.60 12.83 7.52
C ARG A 60 -17.18 11.75 6.60
N HIS A 61 -16.32 10.93 6.05
CA HIS A 61 -16.68 9.76 5.26
C HIS A 61 -16.38 8.47 6.05
N SER A 62 -17.24 7.46 5.93
CA SER A 62 -16.99 6.15 6.53
C SER A 62 -15.90 5.40 5.76
N LEU A 63 -15.26 4.41 6.40
CA LEU A 63 -14.25 3.59 5.74
C LEU A 63 -14.85 2.73 4.63
N GLU A 64 -16.10 2.27 4.80
CA GLU A 64 -16.86 1.52 3.81
C GLU A 64 -17.05 2.36 2.54
N TYR A 65 -17.58 3.57 2.68
CA TYR A 65 -17.75 4.48 1.55
C TYR A 65 -16.43 4.78 0.83
N LEU A 66 -15.35 5.01 1.58
CA LEU A 66 -14.03 5.26 0.99
C LEU A 66 -13.48 4.06 0.23
N ARG A 67 -13.89 2.83 0.56
CA ARG A 67 -13.54 1.63 -0.20
C ARG A 67 -14.33 1.49 -1.51
N GLU A 68 -15.52 2.06 -1.60
CA GLU A 68 -16.30 2.10 -2.84
C GLU A 68 -15.71 3.06 -3.88
N ILE A 69 -14.91 4.04 -3.42
CA ILE A 69 -14.20 5.01 -4.28
C ILE A 69 -12.68 4.89 -4.15
N PRO A 70 -12.09 3.72 -4.45
CA PRO A 70 -10.68 3.42 -4.16
C PRO A 70 -9.69 4.36 -4.83
N HIS A 71 -10.03 4.91 -6.00
CA HIS A 71 -9.22 5.88 -6.75
C HIS A 71 -9.18 7.27 -6.10
N LEU A 72 -10.14 7.61 -5.24
CA LEU A 72 -10.19 8.90 -4.54
C LEU A 72 -9.79 8.80 -3.07
N ARG A 73 -9.95 7.62 -2.44
CA ARG A 73 -9.69 7.44 -1.00
C ARG A 73 -8.31 7.91 -0.52
N PRO A 74 -7.22 7.88 -1.31
CA PRO A 74 -5.92 8.41 -0.86
C PRO A 74 -5.93 9.89 -0.53
N LYS A 75 -6.90 10.66 -1.04
CA LYS A 75 -7.09 12.09 -0.73
C LYS A 75 -7.78 12.32 0.61
N ALA A 76 -8.42 11.31 1.19
CA ALA A 76 -9.03 11.41 2.53
C ALA A 76 -7.92 11.33 3.60
N ASN A 77 -7.97 12.21 4.61
CA ASN A 77 -6.92 12.31 5.64
C ASN A 77 -6.56 10.97 6.29
N THR A 78 -7.55 10.13 6.58
CA THR A 78 -7.33 8.80 7.17
C THR A 78 -6.49 7.90 6.26
N PHE A 79 -6.88 7.75 4.98
CA PHE A 79 -6.13 6.92 4.05
C PHE A 79 -4.80 7.55 3.64
N TYR A 80 -4.73 8.88 3.55
CA TYR A 80 -3.46 9.57 3.35
C TYR A 80 -2.46 9.22 4.47
N ALA A 81 -2.89 9.28 5.73
CA ALA A 81 -2.05 8.91 6.87
C ALA A 81 -1.66 7.42 6.84
N ILE A 82 -2.62 6.53 6.57
CA ILE A 82 -2.37 5.09 6.46
C ILE A 82 -1.35 4.78 5.37
N PHE A 83 -1.50 5.33 4.17
CA PHE A 83 -0.54 5.06 3.08
C PHE A 83 0.84 5.66 3.33
N ARG A 84 0.91 6.83 4.00
CA ARG A 84 2.19 7.39 4.45
C ARG A 84 2.86 6.49 5.48
N LEU A 85 2.11 6.00 6.46
CA LEU A 85 2.62 5.08 7.47
C LEU A 85 3.10 3.77 6.82
N ARG A 86 2.32 3.17 5.94
CA ARG A 86 2.74 1.95 5.21
C ARG A 86 4.04 2.15 4.44
N SER A 87 4.19 3.29 3.77
CA SER A 87 5.42 3.61 3.05
C SER A 87 6.64 3.66 3.98
N ILE A 88 6.50 4.31 5.14
CA ILE A 88 7.58 4.41 6.13
C ILE A 88 7.90 3.04 6.73
N LEU A 89 6.88 2.27 7.12
CA LEU A 89 7.06 0.94 7.69
C LEU A 89 7.72 -0.03 6.72
N SER A 90 7.33 0.00 5.44
CA SER A 90 7.96 -0.86 4.43
C SER A 90 9.46 -0.59 4.30
N MET A 91 9.87 0.67 4.35
CA MET A 91 11.29 1.02 4.32
C MET A 91 12.01 0.65 5.62
N ALA A 92 11.36 0.83 6.78
CA ALA A 92 11.91 0.46 8.08
C ALA A 92 12.17 -1.06 8.19
N ILE A 93 11.25 -1.89 7.67
CA ILE A 93 11.43 -3.34 7.58
C ILE A 93 12.69 -3.67 6.77
N HIS A 94 12.84 -3.08 5.60
CA HIS A 94 14.03 -3.30 4.79
C HIS A 94 15.32 -2.81 5.48
N GLU A 95 15.27 -1.64 6.11
CA GLU A 95 16.41 -1.09 6.84
C GLU A 95 16.83 -2.00 8.00
N PHE A 96 15.86 -2.50 8.77
CA PHE A 96 16.11 -3.44 9.87
C PHE A 96 16.87 -4.67 9.37
N PHE A 97 16.29 -5.44 8.44
CA PHE A 97 16.91 -6.67 7.96
C PHE A 97 18.25 -6.43 7.27
N GLN A 98 18.36 -5.40 6.45
CA GLN A 98 19.64 -5.07 5.78
C GLN A 98 20.72 -4.67 6.79
N SER A 99 20.37 -3.96 7.87
CA SER A 99 21.32 -3.60 8.93
C SER A 99 21.82 -4.80 9.74
N GLN A 100 21.03 -5.86 9.81
CA GLN A 100 21.39 -7.15 10.42
C GLN A 100 22.18 -8.06 9.47
N GLY A 101 22.37 -7.65 8.21
CA GLY A 101 23.13 -8.42 7.21
C GLY A 101 22.28 -9.40 6.39
N PHE A 102 20.97 -9.40 6.54
CA PHE A 102 20.08 -10.25 5.73
C PHE A 102 20.07 -9.83 4.27
N VAL A 103 19.93 -10.79 3.39
CA VAL A 103 19.75 -10.57 1.95
C VAL A 103 18.27 -10.59 1.60
N TYR A 104 17.78 -9.50 1.01
CA TYR A 104 16.41 -9.44 0.48
C TYR A 104 16.25 -10.26 -0.77
N VAL A 105 15.24 -11.13 -0.78
CA VAL A 105 14.91 -11.98 -1.93
C VAL A 105 13.51 -11.64 -2.43
N HIS A 106 13.39 -11.31 -3.71
CA HIS A 106 12.11 -11.19 -4.38
C HIS A 106 11.65 -12.56 -4.86
N THR A 107 10.70 -13.17 -4.14
CA THR A 107 10.17 -14.50 -4.47
C THR A 107 9.08 -14.41 -5.55
N PRO A 108 8.92 -15.45 -6.40
CA PRO A 108 7.86 -15.49 -7.40
C PRO A 108 6.46 -15.46 -6.77
N ILE A 109 5.56 -14.69 -7.39
CA ILE A 109 4.16 -14.63 -7.01
C ILE A 109 3.34 -15.74 -7.64
N ILE A 110 3.68 -16.12 -8.89
CA ILE A 110 3.05 -17.24 -9.59
C ILE A 110 3.86 -18.50 -9.30
N THR A 111 3.20 -19.53 -8.80
CA THR A 111 3.85 -20.78 -8.39
C THR A 111 3.02 -22.00 -8.78
N GLY A 112 3.67 -23.15 -8.91
CA GLY A 112 3.00 -24.45 -9.03
C GLY A 112 2.85 -25.18 -7.69
N ASN A 113 3.34 -24.60 -6.58
CA ASN A 113 3.37 -25.24 -5.28
C ASN A 113 2.50 -24.51 -4.25
N ASP A 114 1.76 -25.27 -3.47
CA ASP A 114 1.15 -24.84 -2.22
C ASP A 114 2.22 -24.93 -1.12
N GLY A 115 2.48 -23.85 -0.42
CA GLY A 115 3.57 -23.74 0.55
C GLY A 115 3.58 -24.85 1.58
N GLU A 116 2.54 -25.01 2.36
CA GLU A 116 2.44 -26.01 3.43
C GLU A 116 1.33 -27.03 3.21
N GLY A 117 0.72 -27.05 2.02
CA GLY A 117 -0.41 -27.93 1.73
C GLY A 117 -1.71 -27.56 2.48
N ALA A 118 -1.78 -26.37 3.04
CA ALA A 118 -2.86 -25.92 3.92
C ALA A 118 -3.70 -24.78 3.33
N GLY A 119 -3.30 -24.21 2.20
CA GLY A 119 -3.93 -23.01 1.66
C GLY A 119 -4.92 -23.29 0.53
N GLU A 120 -6.07 -22.62 0.54
CA GLU A 120 -6.87 -22.48 -0.67
C GLU A 120 -6.21 -21.43 -1.56
N MET A 121 -5.75 -21.85 -2.75
CA MET A 121 -4.99 -21.00 -3.67
C MET A 121 -5.90 -20.40 -4.75
N PHE A 122 -5.64 -19.15 -5.08
CA PHE A 122 -6.19 -18.56 -6.31
C PHE A 122 -5.48 -19.11 -7.53
N ARG A 123 -6.22 -19.66 -8.49
CA ARG A 123 -5.65 -20.16 -9.74
C ARG A 123 -5.31 -19.01 -10.69
N ALA A 124 -4.13 -19.06 -11.27
CA ALA A 124 -3.67 -18.16 -12.33
C ALA A 124 -3.72 -18.91 -13.67
N THR A 125 -4.64 -18.53 -14.56
CA THR A 125 -4.88 -19.20 -15.84
C THR A 125 -5.16 -18.19 -16.94
N THR A 126 -4.84 -18.54 -18.19
CA THR A 126 -5.15 -17.76 -19.39
C THR A 126 -6.24 -18.40 -20.25
N ILE A 127 -6.80 -19.53 -19.81
CA ILE A 127 -7.83 -20.27 -20.52
C ILE A 127 -9.11 -20.38 -19.68
N ASP A 128 -10.26 -20.53 -20.34
CA ASP A 128 -11.57 -20.63 -19.72
C ASP A 128 -12.03 -22.09 -19.45
N ASN A 129 -11.16 -23.07 -19.67
CA ASN A 129 -11.44 -24.49 -19.49
C ASN A 129 -10.42 -25.14 -18.55
N THR A 130 -10.49 -26.47 -18.39
CA THR A 130 -9.60 -27.24 -17.50
C THR A 130 -8.47 -28.00 -18.23
N GLU A 131 -8.21 -27.66 -19.48
CA GLU A 131 -7.11 -28.24 -20.26
C GLU A 131 -5.77 -27.54 -19.93
N PHE A 132 -5.33 -27.63 -18.68
CA PHE A 132 -4.15 -26.89 -18.18
C PHE A 132 -2.83 -27.26 -18.85
N ASP A 133 -2.77 -28.41 -19.51
CA ASP A 133 -1.66 -28.79 -20.39
C ASP A 133 -1.52 -27.86 -21.61
N LYS A 134 -2.58 -27.16 -21.98
CA LYS A 134 -2.60 -26.14 -23.04
C LYS A 134 -2.55 -24.70 -22.51
N ASP A 135 -2.57 -24.50 -21.20
CA ASP A 135 -2.45 -23.19 -20.59
C ASP A 135 -1.02 -22.64 -20.70
N PHE A 136 -0.83 -21.36 -20.34
CA PHE A 136 0.42 -20.62 -20.51
C PHE A 136 1.66 -21.35 -19.96
N PHE A 137 1.55 -22.00 -18.80
CA PHE A 137 2.65 -22.76 -18.19
C PHE A 137 2.65 -24.25 -18.53
N GLY A 138 1.68 -24.75 -19.33
CA GLY A 138 1.51 -26.16 -19.61
C GLY A 138 1.15 -27.01 -18.39
N LYS A 139 0.71 -26.38 -17.31
CA LYS A 139 0.27 -26.98 -16.04
C LYS A 139 -0.49 -25.95 -15.22
N GLU A 140 -1.15 -26.41 -14.14
CA GLU A 140 -1.79 -25.51 -13.21
C GLU A 140 -0.77 -24.57 -12.55
N ALA A 141 -1.16 -23.32 -12.43
CA ALA A 141 -0.40 -22.29 -11.74
C ALA A 141 -1.33 -21.49 -10.80
N PHE A 142 -0.77 -20.97 -9.73
CA PHE A 142 -1.52 -20.33 -8.64
C PHE A 142 -0.80 -19.07 -8.18
N LEU A 143 -1.53 -18.21 -7.47
CA LEU A 143 -0.93 -17.13 -6.68
C LEU A 143 -0.42 -17.71 -5.37
N THR A 144 0.79 -17.33 -4.99
CA THR A 144 1.47 -17.88 -3.82
C THR A 144 0.75 -17.55 -2.51
N VAL A 145 0.72 -18.50 -1.59
CA VAL A 145 0.23 -18.33 -0.21
C VAL A 145 1.32 -17.87 0.75
N THR A 146 2.59 -18.01 0.36
CA THR A 146 3.80 -17.65 1.12
C THR A 146 5.00 -17.58 0.18
N GLY A 147 6.00 -16.79 0.52
CA GLY A 147 7.30 -16.78 -0.17
C GLY A 147 8.29 -17.82 0.38
N GLN A 148 7.95 -18.51 1.47
CA GLN A 148 8.85 -19.37 2.24
C GLN A 148 9.61 -20.40 1.40
N LEU A 149 8.92 -21.26 0.64
CA LEU A 149 9.58 -22.32 -0.14
C LEU A 149 10.64 -21.80 -1.12
N HIS A 150 10.41 -20.62 -1.66
CA HIS A 150 11.37 -20.00 -2.57
C HIS A 150 12.53 -19.38 -1.83
N VAL A 151 12.28 -18.69 -0.70
CA VAL A 151 13.34 -18.00 0.04
C VAL A 151 14.25 -18.98 0.77
N GLU A 152 13.76 -20.13 1.25
CA GLU A 152 14.58 -21.20 1.83
C GLU A 152 15.70 -21.66 0.90
N ALA A 153 15.44 -21.74 -0.42
CA ALA A 153 16.48 -22.10 -1.38
C ALA A 153 17.64 -21.09 -1.40
N PHE A 154 17.34 -19.81 -1.17
CA PHE A 154 18.34 -18.76 -1.07
C PHE A 154 19.07 -18.76 0.28
N CYS A 155 18.40 -19.20 1.35
CA CYS A 155 19.01 -19.40 2.66
C CYS A 155 20.21 -20.34 2.60
N MET A 156 20.15 -21.40 1.78
CA MET A 156 21.30 -22.31 1.55
C MET A 156 22.52 -21.63 0.93
N ALA A 157 22.34 -20.50 0.26
CA ALA A 157 23.45 -19.77 -0.39
C ALA A 157 23.93 -18.57 0.43
N PHE A 158 23.01 -17.87 1.09
CA PHE A 158 23.26 -16.59 1.74
C PHE A 158 23.17 -16.65 3.28
N ARG A 159 22.71 -17.75 3.83
CA ARG A 159 22.50 -18.01 5.25
C ARG A 159 21.33 -17.25 5.86
N ASP A 160 21.37 -15.92 5.85
CA ASP A 160 20.37 -15.06 6.46
C ASP A 160 19.67 -14.27 5.35
N VAL A 161 18.40 -14.61 5.09
CA VAL A 161 17.62 -14.06 3.98
C VAL A 161 16.24 -13.66 4.47
N TYR A 162 15.57 -12.78 3.74
CA TYR A 162 14.17 -12.49 3.97
C TYR A 162 13.43 -12.16 2.69
N THR A 163 12.15 -12.47 2.65
CA THR A 163 11.23 -11.91 1.68
C THR A 163 10.24 -10.97 2.38
N PHE A 164 9.84 -9.93 1.68
CA PHE A 164 8.77 -9.03 2.10
C PHE A 164 7.92 -8.77 0.86
N GLY A 165 6.80 -9.47 0.77
CA GLY A 165 6.01 -9.49 -0.45
C GLY A 165 4.57 -9.95 -0.26
N PRO A 166 3.76 -9.87 -1.33
CA PRO A 166 2.36 -10.24 -1.28
C PRO A 166 2.18 -11.75 -1.20
N ALA A 167 1.21 -12.15 -0.38
CA ALA A 167 0.65 -13.49 -0.30
C ALA A 167 -0.84 -13.47 -0.55
N PHE A 168 -1.38 -14.56 -1.08
CA PHE A 168 -2.78 -14.65 -1.50
C PHE A 168 -3.39 -15.94 -0.96
N ARG A 169 -4.49 -15.81 -0.22
CA ARG A 169 -5.22 -16.95 0.35
C ARG A 169 -6.69 -16.85 0.02
N ALA A 170 -7.25 -17.89 -0.60
CA ALA A 170 -8.63 -17.92 -1.08
C ALA A 170 -9.63 -18.45 -0.03
N GLU A 171 -9.18 -18.67 1.20
CA GLU A 171 -10.01 -19.19 2.28
C GLU A 171 -11.29 -18.36 2.47
N ASN A 172 -12.42 -19.02 2.54
CA ASN A 172 -13.70 -18.40 2.79
C ASN A 172 -13.83 -17.99 4.26
N SER A 173 -13.27 -16.86 4.62
CA SER A 173 -13.33 -16.31 5.99
C SER A 173 -14.03 -14.96 6.01
N HIS A 174 -14.97 -14.82 6.94
CA HIS A 174 -15.75 -13.59 7.14
C HIS A 174 -15.28 -12.77 8.35
N THR A 175 -14.07 -12.98 8.85
CA THR A 175 -13.54 -12.19 9.96
C THR A 175 -12.97 -10.86 9.47
N SER A 176 -12.99 -9.84 10.32
CA SER A 176 -12.44 -8.51 10.02
C SER A 176 -10.92 -8.48 9.84
N ARG A 177 -10.23 -9.58 10.14
CA ARG A 177 -8.76 -9.69 10.11
C ARG A 177 -8.24 -10.57 8.98
N HIS A 178 -9.12 -11.22 8.20
CA HIS A 178 -8.73 -11.98 7.02
C HIS A 178 -8.80 -11.10 5.77
N ALA A 179 -7.72 -11.07 5.04
CA ALA A 179 -7.63 -10.45 3.72
C ALA A 179 -7.16 -11.52 2.72
N SER A 180 -7.73 -11.51 1.52
CA SER A 180 -7.34 -12.45 0.46
C SER A 180 -5.99 -12.09 -0.17
N GLU A 181 -5.53 -10.85 0.02
CA GLU A 181 -4.22 -10.36 -0.37
C GLU A 181 -3.62 -9.57 0.81
N PHE A 182 -2.42 -9.91 1.22
CA PHE A 182 -1.69 -9.24 2.30
C PHE A 182 -0.19 -9.38 2.07
N TRP A 183 0.61 -8.63 2.79
CA TRP A 183 2.05 -8.71 2.72
C TRP A 183 2.60 -9.44 3.94
N MET A 184 3.53 -10.37 3.70
CA MET A 184 4.23 -11.13 4.73
C MET A 184 5.68 -10.69 4.83
N ILE A 185 6.20 -10.74 6.05
CA ILE A 185 7.62 -10.61 6.36
C ILE A 185 8.07 -12.01 6.76
N GLU A 186 8.97 -12.60 5.97
CA GLU A 186 9.35 -14.00 6.11
C GLU A 186 10.88 -14.10 6.10
N PRO A 187 11.55 -13.94 7.27
CA PRO A 187 12.97 -14.22 7.41
C PRO A 187 13.23 -15.73 7.44
N GLU A 188 14.36 -16.13 6.91
CA GLU A 188 14.90 -17.50 7.01
C GLU A 188 16.37 -17.44 7.42
N ILE A 189 16.73 -18.20 8.47
CA ILE A 189 18.04 -18.16 9.09
C ILE A 189 18.59 -19.58 9.16
N ALA A 190 19.68 -19.84 8.44
CA ALA A 190 20.33 -21.14 8.48
C ALA A 190 20.99 -21.38 9.85
N PHE A 191 20.83 -22.61 10.38
CA PHE A 191 21.39 -23.07 11.66
C PHE A 191 20.82 -22.37 12.91
N ALA A 192 19.73 -21.63 12.78
CA ALA A 192 19.01 -21.00 13.88
C ALA A 192 18.01 -22.00 14.51
N ASP A 193 17.73 -21.78 15.79
CA ASP A 193 16.65 -22.47 16.48
C ASP A 193 15.49 -21.50 16.82
N LEU A 194 14.50 -21.95 17.57
CA LEU A 194 13.34 -21.14 17.94
C LEU A 194 13.72 -19.91 18.78
N GLU A 195 14.73 -20.03 19.65
CA GLU A 195 15.15 -18.90 20.52
C GLU A 195 15.80 -17.81 19.66
N ASP A 196 16.62 -18.18 18.69
CA ASP A 196 17.24 -17.25 17.74
C ASP A 196 16.18 -16.47 16.91
N ASP A 197 15.12 -17.15 16.47
CA ASP A 197 14.02 -16.54 15.73
C ASP A 197 13.21 -15.59 16.61
N MET A 198 12.97 -15.97 17.87
CA MET A 198 12.29 -15.11 18.84
C MET A 198 13.10 -13.84 19.14
N ASP A 199 14.40 -13.95 19.29
CA ASP A 199 15.29 -12.80 19.53
C ASP A 199 15.26 -11.82 18.31
N LEU A 200 15.28 -12.35 17.09
CA LEU A 200 15.14 -11.53 15.88
C LEU A 200 13.81 -10.77 15.84
N ILE A 201 12.71 -11.43 16.24
CA ILE A 201 11.38 -10.80 16.27
C ILE A 201 11.29 -9.74 17.36
N GLU A 202 11.90 -9.96 18.52
CA GLU A 202 11.93 -8.97 19.61
C GLU A 202 12.73 -7.72 19.24
N ASP A 203 13.79 -7.88 18.45
CA ASP A 203 14.63 -6.77 17.99
C ASP A 203 13.96 -5.94 16.88
N MET A 204 12.99 -6.49 16.17
CA MET A 204 12.26 -5.85 15.09
C MET A 204 11.12 -4.95 15.61
#